data_5ea38e460078e58d774fd6e53c5f7cae
#
_entry.id   5ea38e460078e58d774fd6e53c5f7cae
#
_cell.length_a   1.000
_cell.length_b   1.000
_cell.length_c   1.000
_cell.angle_alpha   90.00
_cell.angle_beta   90.00
_cell.angle_gamma   90.00
#
_symmetry.space_group_name_H-M   'P 1'
#
loop_
_entity.id
_entity.type
_entity.pdbx_description
1 polymer ?
#
loop_
_entity_poly.entity_id
_entity_poly.type
_entity_poly.pdbx_seq_one_letter_code
_entity_poly.pdbx_strand_id
1 'polypeptide(L)'
;MTFQIFKNRVFAIALFMMASVSVNAQQSVPMQALIGQSLSKIQASQPETFLNCVAELKRIDAMFPDSILPKYQMVLQSLNFSVMNPQAKQTEKLLTEAEQTISQMEKAKGADLSDVCTLRGFLYMVRIVQNPAQNGQRYYLDVMQTYEKALKINPNNELAKQLQEKFLEGMKQATN
;
A
#
# COMPACT_ATOMS: atom_id res chain seq x y z
N MET A 1 10.91 7.47 -20.79
CA MET A 1 10.46 6.11 -21.17
C MET A 1 10.59 5.08 -20.02
N THR A 2 11.63 5.17 -19.20
CA THR A 2 11.94 4.28 -18.06
C THR A 2 10.92 4.31 -16.91
N PHE A 3 10.31 5.45 -16.63
CA PHE A 3 9.37 5.64 -15.53
C PHE A 3 8.01 4.91 -15.72
N GLN A 4 7.60 4.72 -16.98
CA GLN A 4 6.37 4.00 -17.33
C GLN A 4 6.51 2.48 -17.04
N ILE A 5 7.71 1.95 -17.23
CA ILE A 5 8.01 0.53 -16.98
C ILE A 5 7.98 0.23 -15.46
N PHE A 6 8.44 1.18 -14.63
CA PHE A 6 8.38 1.06 -13.17
C PHE A 6 6.93 0.98 -12.67
N LYS A 7 6.04 1.84 -13.18
CA LYS A 7 4.61 1.79 -12.84
C LYS A 7 3.97 0.43 -13.15
N ASN A 8 4.22 -0.11 -14.34
CA ASN A 8 3.59 -1.36 -14.78
C ASN A 8 4.06 -2.58 -13.99
N ARG A 9 5.30 -2.58 -13.49
CA ARG A 9 5.87 -3.71 -12.73
C ARG A 9 5.47 -3.71 -11.26
N VAL A 10 5.34 -2.54 -10.63
CA VAL A 10 4.84 -2.42 -9.24
C VAL A 10 3.39 -2.90 -9.16
N PHE A 11 2.60 -2.68 -10.22
CA PHE A 11 1.21 -3.08 -10.28
C PHE A 11 0.97 -4.59 -10.21
N ALA A 12 1.79 -5.39 -10.90
CA ALA A 12 1.61 -6.85 -10.95
C ALA A 12 1.73 -7.53 -9.57
N ILE A 13 2.35 -6.87 -8.58
CA ILE A 13 2.57 -7.42 -7.24
C ILE A 13 1.37 -7.18 -6.32
N ALA A 14 0.74 -6.02 -6.43
CA ALA A 14 -0.33 -5.61 -5.54
C ALA A 14 -1.61 -6.46 -5.68
N LEU A 15 -1.77 -7.15 -6.81
CA LEU A 15 -2.96 -7.97 -7.08
C LEU A 15 -2.86 -9.41 -6.51
N PHE A 16 -1.65 -9.89 -6.20
CA PHE A 16 -1.43 -11.32 -5.90
C PHE A 16 -1.52 -11.70 -4.42
N MET A 17 -1.62 -10.74 -3.50
CA MET A 17 -1.66 -11.01 -2.06
C MET A 17 -3.09 -11.19 -1.52
N MET A 18 -3.84 -12.12 -2.08
CA MET A 18 -5.12 -12.56 -1.51
C MET A 18 -4.99 -13.85 -0.67
N ALA A 19 -3.79 -14.32 -0.37
CA ALA A 19 -3.62 -15.58 0.34
C ALA A 19 -2.89 -15.40 1.68
N SER A 20 -3.55 -15.87 2.71
CA SER A 20 -3.10 -16.17 4.06
C SER A 20 -3.16 -15.04 5.10
N VAL A 21 -4.37 -14.78 5.60
CA VAL A 21 -4.52 -14.36 6.99
C VAL A 21 -5.19 -15.50 7.73
N SER A 22 -4.42 -16.24 8.52
CA SER A 22 -4.95 -17.18 9.49
C SER A 22 -5.56 -16.39 10.64
N VAL A 23 -6.87 -16.47 10.84
CA VAL A 23 -7.61 -15.64 11.79
C VAL A 23 -8.35 -16.52 12.80
N ASN A 24 -8.22 -16.15 14.06
CA ASN A 24 -9.07 -16.62 15.14
C ASN A 24 -10.53 -16.28 14.85
N ALA A 25 -11.32 -17.33 14.65
CA ALA A 25 -12.72 -17.28 14.23
C ALA A 25 -13.62 -16.88 15.38
N GLN A 26 -14.41 -15.83 15.25
CA GLN A 26 -15.85 -15.83 15.54
C GLN A 26 -16.59 -14.53 15.25
N GLN A 27 -15.90 -13.37 15.15
CA GLN A 27 -16.53 -12.11 14.73
C GLN A 27 -15.99 -11.54 13.40
N SER A 28 -14.97 -12.17 12.84
CA SER A 28 -14.24 -11.66 11.66
C SER A 28 -14.81 -12.10 10.30
N VAL A 29 -15.65 -13.13 10.25
CA VAL A 29 -16.16 -13.68 8.98
C VAL A 29 -16.96 -12.65 8.19
N PRO A 30 -17.90 -11.88 8.75
CA PRO A 30 -18.63 -10.87 7.96
C PRO A 30 -17.71 -9.76 7.44
N MET A 31 -16.78 -9.27 8.26
CA MET A 31 -15.84 -8.22 7.85
C MET A 31 -14.90 -8.69 6.75
N GLN A 32 -14.31 -9.87 6.90
CA GLN A 32 -13.41 -10.43 5.90
C GLN A 32 -14.14 -10.71 4.58
N ALA A 33 -15.38 -11.20 4.63
CA ALA A 33 -16.19 -11.41 3.45
C ALA A 33 -16.48 -10.09 2.72
N LEU A 34 -16.82 -9.02 3.46
CA LEU A 34 -17.03 -7.68 2.90
C LEU A 34 -15.75 -7.12 2.24
N ILE A 35 -14.61 -7.26 2.93
CA ILE A 35 -13.31 -6.84 2.38
C ILE A 35 -13.00 -7.65 1.10
N GLY A 36 -13.12 -8.97 1.14
CA GLY A 36 -12.88 -9.84 -0.01
C GLY A 36 -13.77 -9.48 -1.20
N GLN A 37 -15.05 -9.20 -0.95
CA GLN A 37 -16.00 -8.75 -1.97
C GLN A 37 -15.59 -7.39 -2.58
N SER A 38 -15.11 -6.45 -1.77
CA SER A 38 -14.64 -5.15 -2.26
C SER A 38 -13.39 -5.31 -3.12
N LEU A 39 -12.43 -6.12 -2.66
CA LEU A 39 -11.17 -6.35 -3.38
C LEU A 39 -11.38 -7.09 -4.71
N SER A 40 -12.35 -8.03 -4.77
CA SER A 40 -12.63 -8.80 -6.00
C SER A 40 -13.17 -7.96 -7.16
N LYS A 41 -13.63 -6.74 -6.90
CA LYS A 41 -14.12 -5.79 -7.91
C LYS A 41 -12.99 -5.00 -8.59
N ILE A 42 -11.76 -5.07 -8.06
CA ILE A 42 -10.64 -4.32 -8.61
C ILE A 42 -10.24 -4.88 -9.97
N GLN A 43 -10.16 -4.00 -10.94
CA GLN A 43 -9.65 -4.30 -12.28
C GLN A 43 -8.46 -3.39 -12.59
N ALA A 44 -7.33 -4.01 -12.87
CA ALA A 44 -6.06 -3.31 -13.07
C ALA A 44 -6.08 -2.25 -14.17
N SER A 45 -6.85 -2.49 -15.22
CA SER A 45 -7.02 -1.59 -16.37
C SER A 45 -7.99 -0.43 -16.12
N GLN A 46 -8.70 -0.44 -14.98
CA GLN A 46 -9.75 0.53 -14.64
C GLN A 46 -9.45 1.19 -13.29
N PRO A 47 -8.74 2.34 -13.29
CA PRO A 47 -8.33 3.01 -12.05
C PRO A 47 -9.47 3.36 -11.08
N GLU A 48 -10.65 3.67 -11.60
CA GLU A 48 -11.83 3.98 -10.81
C GLU A 48 -12.29 2.82 -9.91
N THR A 49 -11.97 1.57 -10.27
CA THR A 49 -12.31 0.41 -9.43
C THR A 49 -11.55 0.40 -8.12
N PHE A 50 -10.33 0.93 -8.09
CA PHE A 50 -9.57 1.15 -6.85
C PHE A 50 -10.21 2.22 -5.97
N LEU A 51 -10.67 3.33 -6.57
CA LEU A 51 -11.34 4.41 -5.83
C LEU A 51 -12.65 3.92 -5.21
N ASN A 52 -13.42 3.13 -5.96
CA ASN A 52 -14.65 2.51 -5.47
C ASN A 52 -14.36 1.53 -4.32
N CYS A 53 -13.32 0.70 -4.46
CA CYS A 53 -12.87 -0.20 -3.40
C CYS A 53 -12.45 0.57 -2.13
N VAL A 54 -11.66 1.63 -2.26
CA VAL A 54 -11.27 2.49 -1.13
C VAL A 54 -12.50 3.08 -0.44
N ALA A 55 -13.50 3.52 -1.20
CA ALA A 55 -14.74 4.06 -0.62
C ALA A 55 -15.56 2.98 0.11
N GLU A 56 -15.60 1.75 -0.39
CA GLU A 56 -16.22 0.61 0.29
C GLU A 56 -15.46 0.25 1.57
N LEU A 57 -14.13 0.18 1.52
CA LEU A 57 -13.27 -0.12 2.66
C LEU A 57 -13.41 0.93 3.78
N LYS A 58 -13.60 2.21 3.45
CA LYS A 58 -13.92 3.27 4.43
C LYS A 58 -15.24 2.99 5.17
N ARG A 59 -16.25 2.48 4.48
CA ARG A 59 -17.51 2.09 5.12
C ARG A 59 -17.33 0.88 6.03
N ILE A 60 -16.54 -0.10 5.58
CA ILE A 60 -16.21 -1.29 6.40
C ILE A 60 -15.42 -0.87 7.63
N ASP A 61 -14.46 0.04 7.51
CA ASP A 61 -13.70 0.58 8.65
C ASP A 61 -14.62 1.27 9.68
N ALA A 62 -15.60 2.05 9.21
CA ALA A 62 -16.59 2.68 10.09
C ALA A 62 -17.51 1.65 10.80
N MET A 63 -17.75 0.49 10.20
CA MET A 63 -18.51 -0.62 10.83
C MET A 63 -17.66 -1.41 11.83
N PHE A 64 -16.33 -1.44 11.66
CA PHE A 64 -15.39 -2.21 12.47
C PHE A 64 -14.21 -1.33 12.94
N PRO A 65 -14.47 -0.28 13.75
CA PRO A 65 -13.48 0.78 14.04
C PRO A 65 -12.23 0.28 14.76
N ASP A 66 -12.37 -0.81 15.55
CA ASP A 66 -11.25 -1.42 16.29
C ASP A 66 -10.40 -2.37 15.44
N SER A 67 -10.79 -2.62 14.19
CA SER A 67 -10.05 -3.53 13.31
C SER A 67 -8.99 -2.78 12.51
N ILE A 68 -7.81 -3.41 12.41
CA ILE A 68 -6.70 -2.91 11.59
C ILE A 68 -6.88 -3.28 10.12
N LEU A 69 -7.50 -4.43 9.83
CA LEU A 69 -7.53 -4.97 8.47
C LEU A 69 -8.23 -4.06 7.43
N PRO A 70 -9.39 -3.43 7.70
CA PRO A 70 -9.97 -2.47 6.76
C PRO A 70 -9.05 -1.28 6.50
N LYS A 71 -8.41 -0.73 7.55
CA LYS A 71 -7.45 0.38 7.46
C LYS A 71 -6.25 0.01 6.59
N TYR A 72 -5.67 -1.16 6.83
CA TYR A 72 -4.56 -1.68 6.05
C TYR A 72 -4.91 -1.79 4.56
N GLN A 73 -6.03 -2.43 4.24
CA GLN A 73 -6.47 -2.60 2.85
C GLN A 73 -6.82 -1.26 2.18
N MET A 74 -7.45 -0.34 2.90
CA MET A 74 -7.75 0.99 2.39
C MET A 74 -6.48 1.75 2.00
N VAL A 75 -5.45 1.73 2.85
CA VAL A 75 -4.16 2.34 2.55
C VAL A 75 -3.50 1.66 1.36
N LEU A 76 -3.45 0.32 1.35
CA LEU A 76 -2.82 -0.42 0.26
C LEU A 76 -3.46 -0.11 -1.10
N GLN A 77 -4.79 -0.09 -1.18
CA GLN A 77 -5.48 0.22 -2.44
C GLN A 77 -5.35 1.70 -2.85
N SER A 78 -5.27 2.62 -1.87
CA SER A 78 -4.97 4.03 -2.13
C SER A 78 -3.58 4.21 -2.73
N LEU A 79 -2.57 3.50 -2.21
CA LEU A 79 -1.20 3.54 -2.72
C LEU A 79 -1.09 2.88 -4.10
N ASN A 80 -1.81 1.76 -4.32
CA ASN A 80 -1.88 1.11 -5.63
C ASN A 80 -2.46 2.05 -6.70
N PHE A 81 -3.58 2.72 -6.41
CA PHE A 81 -4.12 3.74 -7.31
C PHE A 81 -3.10 4.85 -7.58
N SER A 82 -2.48 5.37 -6.52
CA SER A 82 -1.61 6.54 -6.59
C SER A 82 -0.32 6.28 -7.36
N VAL A 83 0.27 5.08 -7.24
CA VAL A 83 1.49 4.73 -8.00
C VAL A 83 1.22 4.59 -9.50
N MET A 84 0.02 4.13 -9.87
CA MET A 84 -0.38 4.04 -11.28
C MET A 84 -0.81 5.39 -11.85
N ASN A 85 -1.38 6.26 -11.02
CA ASN A 85 -1.95 7.55 -11.42
C ASN A 85 -1.36 8.69 -10.60
N PRO A 86 -0.02 8.92 -10.63
CA PRO A 86 0.65 9.84 -9.71
C PRO A 86 0.24 11.31 -9.93
N GLN A 87 -0.29 11.65 -11.10
CA GLN A 87 -0.74 13.01 -11.46
C GLN A 87 -2.27 13.17 -11.43
N ALA A 88 -3.02 12.14 -11.00
CA ALA A 88 -4.47 12.27 -10.87
C ALA A 88 -4.81 13.24 -9.72
N LYS A 89 -5.88 14.03 -9.91
CA LYS A 89 -6.33 15.01 -8.91
C LYS A 89 -6.65 14.40 -7.53
N GLN A 90 -6.96 13.11 -7.48
CA GLN A 90 -7.28 12.38 -6.25
C GLN A 90 -6.02 11.94 -5.49
N THR A 91 -4.87 11.81 -6.17
CA THR A 91 -3.66 11.18 -5.64
C THR A 91 -3.17 11.88 -4.39
N GLU A 92 -3.07 13.21 -4.37
CA GLU A 92 -2.56 13.93 -3.21
C GLU A 92 -3.45 13.73 -1.97
N LYS A 93 -4.76 13.75 -2.15
CA LYS A 93 -5.73 13.49 -1.07
C LYS A 93 -5.56 12.06 -0.54
N LEU A 94 -5.43 11.06 -1.43
CA LEU A 94 -5.25 9.66 -1.03
C LEU A 94 -3.93 9.45 -0.28
N LEU A 95 -2.84 10.08 -0.70
CA LEU A 95 -1.55 9.99 -0.01
C LEU A 95 -1.59 10.62 1.38
N THR A 96 -2.26 11.76 1.52
CA THR A 96 -2.45 12.42 2.83
C THR A 96 -3.30 11.55 3.77
N GLU A 97 -4.41 10.99 3.29
CA GLU A 97 -5.25 10.09 4.07
C GLU A 97 -4.51 8.80 4.43
N ALA A 98 -3.73 8.24 3.50
CA ALA A 98 -2.89 7.06 3.75
C ALA A 98 -1.87 7.32 4.85
N GLU A 99 -1.17 8.45 4.82
CA GLU A 99 -0.17 8.83 5.82
C GLU A 99 -0.79 8.97 7.23
N GLN A 100 -1.96 9.60 7.32
CA GLN A 100 -2.70 9.72 8.57
C GLN A 100 -3.13 8.35 9.10
N THR A 101 -3.65 7.47 8.22
CA THR A 101 -4.10 6.13 8.59
C THR A 101 -2.94 5.24 9.02
N ILE A 102 -1.79 5.30 8.32
CA ILE A 102 -0.56 4.59 8.73
C ILE A 102 -0.14 5.05 10.14
N SER A 103 -0.17 6.36 10.41
CA SER A 103 0.20 6.91 11.72
C SER A 103 -0.78 6.51 12.84
N GLN A 104 -2.04 6.28 12.51
CA GLN A 104 -3.02 5.70 13.46
C GLN A 104 -2.73 4.22 13.73
N MET A 105 -2.45 3.44 12.67
CA MET A 105 -2.12 2.02 12.81
C MET A 105 -0.84 1.78 13.61
N GLU A 106 0.18 2.65 13.48
CA GLU A 106 1.42 2.56 14.29
C GLU A 106 1.17 2.60 15.81
N LYS A 107 0.11 3.29 16.23
CA LYS A 107 -0.26 3.46 17.63
C LYS A 107 -1.32 2.46 18.09
N ALA A 108 -1.91 1.72 17.16
CA ALA A 108 -3.00 0.82 17.45
C ALA A 108 -2.50 -0.49 18.07
N LYS A 109 -3.16 -0.93 19.13
CA LYS A 109 -2.88 -2.23 19.75
C LYS A 109 -3.20 -3.36 18.78
N GLY A 110 -2.24 -4.26 18.58
CA GLY A 110 -2.42 -5.44 17.71
C GLY A 110 -2.13 -5.19 16.22
N ALA A 111 -1.65 -3.99 15.84
CA ALA A 111 -1.16 -3.77 14.50
C ALA A 111 0.15 -4.55 14.27
N ASP A 112 0.27 -5.19 13.11
CA ASP A 112 1.54 -5.75 12.66
C ASP A 112 2.45 -4.61 12.21
N LEU A 113 3.50 -4.35 13.00
CA LEU A 113 4.43 -3.25 12.72
C LEU A 113 5.27 -3.49 11.46
N SER A 114 5.47 -4.75 11.03
CA SER A 114 6.11 -5.04 9.74
C SER A 114 5.24 -4.57 8.59
N ASP A 115 3.95 -4.89 8.63
CA ASP A 115 2.99 -4.44 7.63
C ASP A 115 2.84 -2.92 7.59
N VAL A 116 2.80 -2.29 8.77
CA VAL A 116 2.70 -0.82 8.88
C VAL A 116 3.95 -0.15 8.30
N CYS A 117 5.15 -0.66 8.60
CA CYS A 117 6.40 -0.18 7.99
C CYS A 117 6.38 -0.40 6.47
N THR A 118 5.87 -1.53 6.00
CA THR A 118 5.76 -1.81 4.56
C THR A 118 4.89 -0.78 3.84
N LEU A 119 3.72 -0.45 4.38
CA LEU A 119 2.85 0.58 3.82
C LEU A 119 3.50 1.97 3.85
N ARG A 120 4.26 2.30 4.89
CA ARG A 120 4.99 3.58 4.98
C ARG A 120 6.10 3.66 3.93
N GLY A 121 6.86 2.60 3.71
CA GLY A 121 7.85 2.53 2.64
C GLY A 121 7.20 2.68 1.25
N PHE A 122 6.05 2.06 1.05
CA PHE A 122 5.29 2.20 -0.20
C PHE A 122 4.78 3.63 -0.40
N LEU A 123 4.29 4.30 0.66
CA LEU A 123 3.90 5.72 0.60
C LEU A 123 5.07 6.61 0.12
N TYR A 124 6.25 6.46 0.71
CA TYR A 124 7.44 7.23 0.32
C TYR A 124 7.86 6.93 -1.12
N MET A 125 7.79 5.67 -1.54
CA MET A 125 8.06 5.27 -2.91
C MET A 125 7.07 5.93 -3.89
N VAL A 126 5.77 6.00 -3.56
CA VAL A 126 4.76 6.69 -4.37
C VAL A 126 5.03 8.20 -4.43
N ARG A 127 5.46 8.83 -3.33
CA ARG A 127 5.87 10.24 -3.30
C ARG A 127 7.04 10.50 -4.28
N ILE A 128 8.03 9.59 -4.35
CA ILE A 128 9.10 9.68 -5.35
C ILE A 128 8.54 9.58 -6.77
N VAL A 129 7.65 8.61 -7.02
CA VAL A 129 7.01 8.44 -8.34
C VAL A 129 6.21 9.67 -8.76
N GLN A 130 5.56 10.34 -7.80
CA GLN A 130 4.76 11.55 -8.04
C GLN A 130 5.60 12.73 -8.52
N ASN A 131 6.77 12.95 -7.92
CA ASN A 131 7.70 14.01 -8.31
C ASN A 131 9.16 13.56 -8.06
N PRO A 132 9.77 12.84 -9.00
CA PRO A 132 11.11 12.27 -8.82
C PRO A 132 12.19 13.32 -8.57
N ALA A 133 12.11 14.45 -9.24
CA ALA A 133 13.11 15.52 -9.13
C ALA A 133 13.16 16.12 -7.71
N GLN A 134 12.02 16.31 -7.11
CA GLN A 134 11.89 16.90 -5.76
C GLN A 134 11.98 15.85 -4.65
N ASN A 135 11.36 14.70 -4.86
CA ASN A 135 11.13 13.70 -3.82
C ASN A 135 12.16 12.57 -3.83
N GLY A 136 12.88 12.37 -4.95
CA GLY A 136 13.85 11.29 -5.07
C GLY A 136 14.91 11.34 -3.97
N GLN A 137 15.62 12.47 -3.88
CA GLN A 137 16.64 12.67 -2.85
C GLN A 137 16.04 12.73 -1.42
N ARG A 138 14.85 13.32 -1.29
CA ARG A 138 14.17 13.49 0.01
C ARG A 138 13.78 12.18 0.66
N TYR A 139 13.21 11.24 -0.10
CA TYR A 139 12.60 10.03 0.44
C TYR A 139 13.39 8.75 0.17
N TYR A 140 14.51 8.80 -0.58
CA TYR A 140 15.28 7.59 -0.90
C TYR A 140 15.69 6.79 0.34
N LEU A 141 16.30 7.47 1.30
CA LEU A 141 16.76 6.83 2.54
C LEU A 141 15.59 6.33 3.39
N ASP A 142 14.49 7.09 3.44
CA ASP A 142 13.29 6.71 4.18
C ASP A 142 12.68 5.42 3.61
N VAL A 143 12.62 5.27 2.28
CA VAL A 143 12.16 4.03 1.63
C VAL A 143 13.03 2.85 2.05
N MET A 144 14.35 2.98 1.93
CA MET A 144 15.29 1.91 2.26
C MET A 144 15.20 1.49 3.73
N GLN A 145 15.29 2.45 4.64
CA GLN A 145 15.25 2.20 6.09
C GLN A 145 13.92 1.59 6.53
N THR A 146 12.84 2.01 5.89
CA THR A 146 11.50 1.53 6.27
C THR A 146 11.29 0.08 5.84
N TYR A 147 11.72 -0.32 4.65
CA TYR A 147 11.67 -1.73 4.22
C TYR A 147 12.64 -2.60 5.03
N GLU A 148 13.87 -2.13 5.30
CA GLU A 148 14.80 -2.83 6.18
C GLU A 148 14.19 -3.08 7.56
N LYS A 149 13.54 -2.05 8.14
CA LYS A 149 12.83 -2.18 9.41
C LYS A 149 11.69 -3.19 9.33
N ALA A 150 10.89 -3.16 8.28
CA ALA A 150 9.80 -4.12 8.06
C ALA A 150 10.33 -5.56 8.04
N LEU A 151 11.40 -5.82 7.28
CA LEU A 151 12.00 -7.13 7.13
C LEU A 151 12.80 -7.57 8.38
N LYS A 152 13.30 -6.63 9.18
CA LYS A 152 13.89 -6.95 10.49
C LYS A 152 12.83 -7.42 11.48
N ILE A 153 11.63 -6.85 11.44
CA ILE A 153 10.51 -7.26 12.29
C ILE A 153 9.94 -8.62 11.83
N ASN A 154 9.67 -8.74 10.52
CA ASN A 154 9.18 -9.97 9.92
C ASN A 154 9.96 -10.29 8.63
N PRO A 155 10.97 -11.18 8.69
CA PRO A 155 11.75 -11.56 7.51
C PRO A 155 10.93 -12.25 6.42
N ASN A 156 9.71 -12.71 6.73
CA ASN A 156 8.80 -13.37 5.80
C ASN A 156 7.72 -12.43 5.25
N ASN A 157 7.84 -11.12 5.44
CA ASN A 157 6.92 -10.16 4.83
C ASN A 157 7.18 -10.06 3.32
N GLU A 158 6.42 -10.83 2.55
CA GLU A 158 6.59 -10.93 1.09
C GLU A 158 6.29 -9.60 0.37
N LEU A 159 5.33 -8.81 0.87
CA LEU A 159 5.06 -7.50 0.28
C LEU A 159 6.24 -6.55 0.46
N ALA A 160 6.85 -6.54 1.65
CA ALA A 160 8.04 -5.72 1.91
C ALA A 160 9.20 -6.10 0.99
N LYS A 161 9.49 -7.40 0.83
CA LYS A 161 10.54 -7.89 -0.08
C LYS A 161 10.31 -7.44 -1.52
N GLN A 162 9.12 -7.69 -2.02
CA GLN A 162 8.76 -7.37 -3.39
C GLN A 162 8.83 -5.86 -3.68
N LEU A 163 8.33 -5.02 -2.77
CA LEU A 163 8.37 -3.58 -2.94
C LEU A 163 9.79 -3.02 -2.84
N GLN A 164 10.62 -3.54 -1.91
CA GLN A 164 12.02 -3.18 -1.81
C GLN A 164 12.79 -3.53 -3.07
N GLU A 165 12.61 -4.74 -3.61
CA GLU A 165 13.24 -5.18 -4.86
C GLU A 165 12.84 -4.28 -6.02
N LYS A 166 11.54 -3.99 -6.17
CA LYS A 166 11.04 -3.08 -7.21
C LYS A 166 11.58 -1.67 -7.09
N PHE A 167 11.73 -1.17 -5.88
CA PHE A 167 12.35 0.13 -5.65
C PHE A 167 13.80 0.14 -6.12
N LEU A 168 14.60 -0.87 -5.75
CA LEU A 168 16.00 -0.98 -6.14
C LEU A 168 16.16 -1.16 -7.66
N GLU A 169 15.31 -1.95 -8.31
CA GLU A 169 15.29 -2.09 -9.77
C GLU A 169 14.99 -0.75 -10.46
N GLY A 170 13.98 -0.02 -9.97
CA GLY A 170 13.62 1.28 -10.52
C GLY A 170 14.72 2.31 -10.37
N MET A 171 15.44 2.32 -9.24
CA MET A 171 16.57 3.22 -9.02
C MET A 171 17.75 2.92 -9.94
N LYS A 172 18.09 1.63 -10.17
CA LYS A 172 19.13 1.24 -11.14
C LYS A 172 18.83 1.73 -12.56
N GLN A 173 17.56 1.67 -12.97
CA GLN A 173 17.12 2.11 -14.29
C GLN A 173 17.11 3.65 -14.45
N ALA A 174 16.99 4.39 -13.37
CA ALA A 174 17.00 5.85 -13.37
C ALA A 174 18.42 6.44 -13.44
N THR A 175 19.46 5.65 -13.09
CA THR A 175 20.87 6.05 -13.07
C THR A 175 21.64 5.65 -14.33
N ASN A 176 21.05 4.84 -15.20
CA ASN A 176 21.57 4.46 -16.53
C ASN A 176 20.88 5.27 -17.64
#